data_5dd9e38c0f2b1b572ef11a167c3e99f1
#
_entry.id   5dd9e38c0f2b1b572ef11a167c3e99f1
#
_cell.length_a   1.000
_cell.length_b   1.000
_cell.length_c   1.000
_cell.angle_alpha   90.00
_cell.angle_beta   90.00
_cell.angle_gamma   90.00
#
_symmetry.space_group_name_H-M   'P 1'
#
loop_
_entity.id
_entity.type
_entity.pdbx_description
1 polymer ?
#
loop_
_entity_poly.entity_id
_entity_poly.type
_entity_poly.pdbx_seq_one_letter_code
_entity_poly.pdbx_strand_id
1 'polypeptide(L)'
;MQEQIFIAQVKLAEEYKKPLIIHCVKALDRLIALRKIIAPQQPWIIHGFRGKPQQAAQLIKAGFHISLGEHFNRESAKSIPADKLFIESDESRLPIADIYTAIAAARGFTLEELAEQIERNMRIFGQF
;
A
#
# COMPACT_ATOMS: atom_id res chain seq x y z
N MET A 1 3.13 -12.40 13.04
CA MET A 1 4.18 -12.23 12.01
C MET A 1 5.46 -12.86 12.50
N GLN A 2 6.08 -13.67 11.69
CA GLN A 2 7.36 -14.29 12.02
C GLN A 2 8.48 -13.32 11.61
N GLU A 3 9.16 -12.75 12.60
CA GLU A 3 10.11 -11.66 12.35
C GLU A 3 11.36 -12.08 11.59
N GLN A 4 11.89 -13.27 11.84
CA GLN A 4 13.09 -13.74 11.14
C GLN A 4 12.85 -13.89 9.65
N ILE A 5 11.68 -14.43 9.26
CA ILE A 5 11.30 -14.56 7.86
C ILE A 5 11.11 -13.17 7.25
N PHE A 6 10.46 -12.28 8.00
CA PHE A 6 10.23 -10.91 7.55
C PHE A 6 11.56 -10.19 7.29
N ILE A 7 12.51 -10.27 8.22
CA ILE A 7 13.82 -9.64 8.06
C ILE A 7 14.57 -10.20 6.86
N ALA A 8 14.47 -11.50 6.61
CA ALA A 8 15.05 -12.11 5.43
C ALA A 8 14.46 -11.53 4.14
N GLN A 9 13.14 -11.31 4.11
CA GLN A 9 12.46 -10.69 2.97
C GLN A 9 12.91 -9.25 2.77
N VAL A 10 13.09 -8.49 3.85
CA VAL A 10 13.60 -7.12 3.79
C VAL A 10 14.99 -7.11 3.16
N LYS A 11 15.88 -7.99 3.58
CA LYS A 11 17.23 -8.07 3.03
C LYS A 11 17.21 -8.35 1.53
N LEU A 12 16.36 -9.26 1.07
CA LEU A 12 16.22 -9.57 -0.35
C LEU A 12 15.70 -8.35 -1.12
N ALA A 13 14.69 -7.67 -0.59
CA ALA A 13 14.13 -6.47 -1.25
C ALA A 13 15.20 -5.39 -1.40
N GLU A 14 16.00 -5.15 -0.35
CA GLU A 14 17.07 -4.17 -0.39
C GLU A 14 18.18 -4.57 -1.37
N GLU A 15 18.58 -5.84 -1.37
CA GLU A 15 19.62 -6.35 -2.26
C GLU A 15 19.23 -6.19 -3.73
N TYR A 16 17.99 -6.54 -4.06
CA TYR A 16 17.51 -6.50 -5.44
C TYR A 16 16.84 -5.17 -5.80
N LYS A 17 16.83 -4.20 -4.88
CA LYS A 17 16.24 -2.86 -5.08
C LYS A 17 14.79 -2.95 -5.53
N LYS A 18 14.01 -3.77 -4.82
CA LYS A 18 12.58 -3.99 -5.09
C LYS A 18 11.75 -3.51 -3.91
N PRO A 19 10.53 -3.03 -4.17
CA PRO A 19 9.61 -2.73 -3.07
C PRO A 19 9.25 -3.99 -2.31
N LEU A 20 8.97 -3.85 -1.01
CA LEU A 20 8.53 -4.94 -0.17
C LEU A 20 7.01 -4.88 -0.05
N ILE A 21 6.34 -5.94 -0.47
CA ILE A 21 4.88 -6.07 -0.38
C ILE A 21 4.56 -6.82 0.91
N ILE A 22 3.76 -6.22 1.77
CA ILE A 22 3.48 -6.76 3.10
C ILE A 22 1.99 -7.06 3.24
N HIS A 23 1.68 -8.32 3.51
CA HIS A 23 0.32 -8.76 3.84
C HIS A 23 0.21 -8.78 5.36
N CYS A 24 -0.29 -7.70 5.96
CA CYS A 24 -0.39 -7.62 7.39
C CYS A 24 -1.73 -7.03 7.81
N VAL A 25 -2.58 -7.85 8.40
CA VAL A 25 -3.89 -7.44 8.91
C VAL A 25 -3.79 -7.05 10.38
N LYS A 26 -2.79 -7.57 11.09
CA LYS A 26 -2.59 -7.36 12.53
C LYS A 26 -1.15 -6.93 12.77
N ALA A 27 -0.83 -6.47 13.97
CA ALA A 27 0.52 -6.09 14.36
C ALA A 27 1.10 -4.87 13.59
N LEU A 28 0.25 -3.90 13.24
CA LEU A 28 0.70 -2.69 12.56
C LEU A 28 1.73 -1.91 13.40
N ASP A 29 1.52 -1.85 14.71
CA ASP A 29 2.45 -1.14 15.62
C ASP A 29 3.85 -1.74 15.57
N ARG A 30 3.93 -3.07 15.57
CA ARG A 30 5.22 -3.75 15.47
C ARG A 30 5.88 -3.51 14.12
N LEU A 31 5.10 -3.51 13.07
CA LEU A 31 5.58 -3.26 11.72
C LEU A 31 6.15 -1.84 11.58
N ILE A 32 5.45 -0.86 12.15
CA ILE A 32 5.89 0.54 12.16
C ILE A 32 7.22 0.65 12.93
N ALA A 33 7.32 -0.01 14.09
CA ALA A 33 8.54 -0.01 14.89
C ALA A 33 9.71 -0.64 14.12
N LEU A 34 9.48 -1.75 13.43
CA LEU A 34 10.50 -2.42 12.63
C LEU A 34 11.00 -1.53 11.49
N ARG A 35 10.11 -0.84 10.80
CA ARG A 35 10.52 0.07 9.74
C ARG A 35 11.41 1.18 10.27
N LYS A 36 11.07 1.74 11.42
CA LYS A 36 11.87 2.79 12.05
C LYS A 36 13.26 2.29 12.44
N ILE A 37 13.34 1.07 12.97
CA ILE A 37 14.62 0.47 13.38
C ILE A 37 15.47 0.12 12.17
N ILE A 38 14.88 -0.52 11.17
CA ILE A 38 15.60 -0.99 9.97
C ILE A 38 15.97 0.18 9.05
N ALA A 39 15.12 1.20 8.97
CA ALA A 39 15.30 2.36 8.09
C ALA A 39 15.64 1.94 6.65
N PRO A 40 14.75 1.19 5.98
CA PRO A 40 15.05 0.66 4.65
C PRO A 40 15.13 1.75 3.59
N GLN A 41 15.87 1.50 2.52
CA GLN A 41 15.92 2.39 1.36
C GLN A 41 14.80 2.10 0.37
N GLN A 42 14.32 0.86 0.33
CA GLN A 42 13.26 0.48 -0.59
C GLN A 42 11.89 0.73 0.02
N PRO A 43 10.87 1.05 -0.81
CA PRO A 43 9.53 1.30 -0.28
C PRO A 43 8.88 0.03 0.25
N TRP A 44 8.08 0.19 1.31
CA TRP A 44 7.25 -0.86 1.86
C TRP A 44 5.80 -0.53 1.57
N ILE A 45 5.07 -1.50 1.03
CA ILE A 45 3.67 -1.33 0.63
C ILE A 45 2.81 -2.29 1.44
N ILE A 46 1.81 -1.75 2.13
CA ILE A 46 0.82 -2.57 2.84
C ILE A 46 -0.24 -3.01 1.84
N HIS A 47 -0.31 -4.31 1.59
CA HIS A 47 -1.23 -4.90 0.63
C HIS A 47 -2.55 -5.24 1.30
N GLY A 48 -3.66 -4.96 0.62
CA GLY A 48 -4.99 -5.33 1.10
C GLY A 48 -5.43 -4.56 2.33
N PHE A 49 -5.06 -3.29 2.43
CA PHE A 49 -5.37 -2.49 3.60
C PHE A 49 -6.88 -2.25 3.73
N ARG A 50 -7.42 -2.55 4.91
CA ARG A 50 -8.84 -2.36 5.24
C ARG A 50 -9.04 -1.52 6.49
N GLY A 51 -7.97 -0.96 7.02
CA GLY A 51 -7.99 -0.23 8.28
C GLY A 51 -8.62 1.14 8.19
N LYS A 52 -8.80 1.75 9.34
CA LYS A 52 -9.43 3.07 9.52
C LYS A 52 -8.45 4.18 9.13
N PRO A 53 -8.96 5.41 8.89
CA PRO A 53 -8.10 6.54 8.52
C PRO A 53 -6.96 6.82 9.48
N GLN A 54 -7.17 6.63 10.78
CA GLN A 54 -6.12 6.84 11.78
C GLN A 54 -4.95 5.87 11.58
N GLN A 55 -5.25 4.61 11.26
CA GLN A 55 -4.23 3.61 10.97
C GLN A 55 -3.50 3.94 9.67
N ALA A 56 -4.24 4.35 8.64
CA ALA A 56 -3.63 4.79 7.39
C ALA A 56 -2.68 5.96 7.62
N ALA A 57 -3.09 6.95 8.41
CA ALA A 57 -2.27 8.12 8.72
C ALA A 57 -0.98 7.72 9.44
N GLN A 58 -1.05 6.79 10.39
CA GLN A 58 0.13 6.30 11.10
C GLN A 58 1.11 5.61 10.15
N LEU A 59 0.60 4.79 9.24
CA LEU A 59 1.42 4.10 8.26
C LEU A 59 2.10 5.07 7.30
N ILE A 60 1.34 6.05 6.78
CA ILE A 60 1.89 7.06 5.87
C ILE A 60 2.97 7.88 6.57
N LYS A 61 2.72 8.30 7.81
CA LYS A 61 3.71 9.04 8.60
C LYS A 61 4.99 8.24 8.82
N ALA A 62 4.86 6.93 8.96
CA ALA A 62 6.01 6.04 9.13
C ALA A 62 6.71 5.72 7.80
N GLY A 63 6.22 6.21 6.67
CA GLY A 63 6.87 6.05 5.38
C GLY A 63 6.35 4.90 4.52
N PHE A 64 5.24 4.28 4.91
CA PHE A 64 4.64 3.20 4.13
C PHE A 64 3.84 3.74 2.95
N HIS A 65 3.71 2.92 1.93
CA HIS A 65 2.69 3.07 0.88
C HIS A 65 1.55 2.11 1.18
N ILE A 66 0.38 2.38 0.63
CA ILE A 66 -0.81 1.58 0.92
C ILE A 66 -1.48 1.15 -0.37
N SER A 67 -1.79 -0.15 -0.47
CA SER A 67 -2.53 -0.71 -1.59
C SER A 67 -3.94 -1.09 -1.13
N LEU A 68 -4.94 -0.60 -1.86
CA LEU A 68 -6.35 -0.85 -1.55
C LEU A 68 -6.94 -1.85 -2.54
N GLY A 69 -7.75 -2.76 -2.03
CA GLY A 69 -8.48 -3.73 -2.83
C GLY A 69 -9.99 -3.55 -2.68
N GLU A 70 -10.74 -4.59 -3.03
CA GLU A 70 -12.20 -4.58 -3.04
C GLU A 70 -12.83 -4.11 -1.72
N HIS A 71 -12.26 -4.53 -0.60
CA HIS A 71 -12.84 -4.28 0.73
C HIS A 71 -12.22 -3.08 1.44
N PHE A 72 -11.80 -2.09 0.69
CA PHE A 72 -11.18 -0.90 1.27
C PHE A 72 -12.15 -0.12 2.17
N ASN A 73 -11.59 0.58 3.14
CA ASN A 73 -12.34 1.53 3.96
C ASN A 73 -12.48 2.84 3.18
N ARG A 74 -13.71 3.31 2.98
CA ARG A 74 -14.00 4.48 2.16
C ARG A 74 -13.32 5.75 2.67
N GLU A 75 -13.36 5.96 3.98
CA GLU A 75 -12.75 7.15 4.58
C GLU A 75 -11.22 7.10 4.48
N SER A 76 -10.64 5.91 4.61
CA SER A 76 -9.20 5.73 4.39
C SER A 76 -8.82 6.03 2.95
N ALA A 77 -9.63 5.58 1.99
CA ALA A 77 -9.40 5.84 0.57
C ALA A 77 -9.34 7.34 0.27
N LYS A 78 -10.16 8.14 0.96
CA LYS A 78 -10.13 9.60 0.82
C LYS A 78 -8.88 10.23 1.39
N SER A 79 -8.35 9.69 2.47
CA SER A 79 -7.31 10.33 3.27
C SER A 79 -5.89 9.99 2.83
N ILE A 80 -5.69 8.90 2.10
CA ILE A 80 -4.35 8.48 1.67
C ILE A 80 -3.83 9.46 0.61
N PRO A 81 -2.62 10.01 0.77
CA PRO A 81 -2.04 10.86 -0.27
C PRO A 81 -1.95 10.14 -1.60
N ALA A 82 -2.25 10.86 -2.68
CA ALA A 82 -2.33 10.26 -4.01
C ALA A 82 -1.04 9.55 -4.42
N ASP A 83 0.12 10.09 -4.04
CA ASP A 83 1.43 9.53 -4.38
C ASP A 83 1.82 8.31 -3.52
N LYS A 84 1.00 7.96 -2.54
CA LYS A 84 1.23 6.80 -1.65
C LYS A 84 0.25 5.67 -1.89
N LEU A 85 -0.59 5.80 -2.91
CA LEU A 85 -1.71 4.89 -3.16
C LEU A 85 -1.40 3.90 -4.28
N PHE A 86 -1.72 2.63 -4.02
CA PHE A 86 -1.78 1.58 -5.02
C PHE A 86 -3.13 0.89 -4.96
N ILE A 87 -3.49 0.18 -6.02
CA ILE A 87 -4.77 -0.52 -6.13
C ILE A 87 -4.52 -1.93 -6.63
N GLU A 88 -5.26 -2.88 -6.07
CA GLU A 88 -5.08 -4.31 -6.35
C GLU A 88 -6.42 -5.02 -6.50
N SER A 89 -6.40 -6.18 -7.16
CA SER A 89 -7.56 -7.05 -7.29
C SER A 89 -7.29 -8.45 -6.74
N ASP A 90 -6.21 -8.63 -5.99
CA ASP A 90 -5.78 -9.92 -5.49
C ASP A 90 -6.93 -10.64 -4.75
N GLU A 91 -7.24 -11.88 -5.15
CA GLU A 91 -8.32 -12.71 -4.62
C GLU A 91 -9.72 -12.09 -4.73
N SER A 92 -9.87 -10.95 -5.38
CA SER A 92 -11.17 -10.34 -5.60
C SER A 92 -11.89 -11.00 -6.76
N ARG A 93 -13.22 -11.13 -6.64
CA ARG A 93 -14.08 -11.56 -7.74
C ARG A 93 -14.49 -10.40 -8.65
N LEU A 94 -14.27 -9.16 -8.19
CA LEU A 94 -14.58 -7.99 -8.99
C LEU A 94 -13.47 -7.74 -10.02
N PRO A 95 -13.83 -7.29 -11.23
CA PRO A 95 -12.82 -6.79 -12.17
C PRO A 95 -12.06 -5.63 -11.55
N ILE A 96 -10.77 -5.53 -11.86
CA ILE A 96 -9.92 -4.43 -11.34
C ILE A 96 -10.50 -3.07 -11.70
N ALA A 97 -11.14 -2.92 -12.86
CA ALA A 97 -11.76 -1.67 -13.27
C ALA A 97 -12.86 -1.22 -12.32
N ASP A 98 -13.62 -2.17 -11.75
CA ASP A 98 -14.68 -1.85 -10.79
C ASP A 98 -14.09 -1.34 -9.48
N ILE A 99 -12.97 -1.89 -9.05
CA ILE A 99 -12.26 -1.44 -7.85
C ILE A 99 -11.74 -0.03 -8.06
N TYR A 100 -11.14 0.25 -9.22
CA TYR A 100 -10.68 1.60 -9.57
C TYR A 100 -11.85 2.60 -9.57
N THR A 101 -12.98 2.21 -10.14
CA THR A 101 -14.17 3.06 -10.18
C THR A 101 -14.66 3.41 -8.78
N ALA A 102 -14.72 2.43 -7.88
CA ALA A 102 -15.15 2.64 -6.50
C ALA A 102 -14.20 3.57 -5.73
N ILE A 103 -12.91 3.39 -5.90
CA ILE A 103 -11.91 4.23 -5.23
C ILE A 103 -11.91 5.63 -5.81
N ALA A 104 -12.03 5.78 -7.13
CA ALA A 104 -12.14 7.08 -7.78
C ALA A 104 -13.34 7.85 -7.23
N ALA A 105 -14.50 7.19 -7.11
CA ALA A 105 -15.69 7.81 -6.54
C ALA A 105 -15.46 8.26 -5.10
N ALA A 106 -14.80 7.43 -4.29
CA ALA A 106 -14.49 7.78 -2.90
C ALA A 106 -13.59 9.00 -2.79
N ARG A 107 -12.65 9.16 -3.72
CA ARG A 107 -11.67 10.27 -3.71
C ARG A 107 -12.15 11.51 -4.46
N GLY A 108 -13.25 11.43 -5.19
CA GLY A 108 -13.72 12.52 -6.04
C GLY A 108 -12.88 12.71 -7.29
N PHE A 109 -12.24 11.66 -7.76
CA PHE A 109 -11.44 11.65 -8.99
C PHE A 109 -12.26 11.07 -10.15
N THR A 110 -11.89 11.44 -11.38
CA THR A 110 -12.34 10.65 -12.52
C THR A 110 -11.53 9.36 -12.59
N LEU A 111 -12.06 8.38 -13.31
CA LEU A 111 -11.36 7.11 -13.50
C LEU A 111 -9.99 7.33 -14.17
N GLU A 112 -9.95 8.21 -15.16
CA GLU A 112 -8.73 8.55 -15.90
C GLU A 112 -7.69 9.20 -15.00
N GLU A 113 -8.12 10.14 -14.15
CA GLU A 113 -7.22 10.80 -13.20
C GLU A 113 -6.59 9.80 -12.23
N LEU A 114 -7.41 8.88 -11.72
CA LEU A 114 -6.92 7.85 -10.80
C LEU A 114 -5.95 6.90 -11.51
N ALA A 115 -6.30 6.43 -12.70
CA ALA A 115 -5.45 5.52 -13.47
C ALA A 115 -4.08 6.14 -13.77
N GLU A 116 -4.07 7.40 -14.16
CA GLU A 116 -2.81 8.11 -14.41
C GLU A 116 -1.96 8.25 -13.16
N GLN A 117 -2.59 8.55 -12.02
CA GLN A 117 -1.88 8.67 -10.74
C GLN A 117 -1.25 7.35 -10.33
N ILE A 118 -1.99 6.24 -10.44
CA ILE A 118 -1.47 4.92 -10.08
C ILE A 118 -0.31 4.55 -11.01
N GLU A 119 -0.42 4.84 -12.29
CA GLU A 119 0.66 4.58 -13.23
C GLU A 119 1.93 5.35 -12.85
N ARG A 120 1.79 6.63 -12.49
CA ARG A 120 2.92 7.42 -12.01
C ARG A 120 3.54 6.81 -10.76
N ASN A 121 2.71 6.34 -9.83
CA ASN A 121 3.19 5.72 -8.60
C ASN A 121 3.98 4.44 -8.89
N MET A 122 3.50 3.64 -9.84
CA MET A 122 4.20 2.41 -10.22
C MET A 122 5.55 2.69 -10.86
N ARG A 123 5.67 3.74 -11.65
CA ARG A 123 6.93 4.11 -12.30
C ARG A 123 8.02 4.47 -11.29
N ILE A 124 7.65 5.09 -10.16
CA ILE A 124 8.62 5.48 -9.12
C ILE A 124 9.33 4.24 -8.58
N PHE A 125 8.66 3.10 -8.53
CA PHE A 125 9.20 1.86 -7.99
C PHE A 125 9.75 0.92 -9.05
N GLY A 126 9.76 1.35 -10.31
CA GLY A 126 10.19 0.49 -11.41
C GLY A 126 9.13 -0.53 -11.77
N GLN A 127 9.55 -1.69 -12.27
CA GLN A 127 8.63 -2.75 -12.66
C GLN A 127 8.45 -3.74 -11.51
N PHE A 128 7.20 -4.05 -11.25
CA PHE A 128 6.84 -5.07 -10.28
C PHE A 128 6.83 -6.45 -10.93
#